data_3fb3eea6dd2ce521abcca81f38575b98
#
_entry.id   3fb3eea6dd2ce521abcca81f38575b98
#
_cell.length_a   1.000
_cell.length_b   1.000
_cell.length_c   1.000
_cell.angle_alpha   90.00
_cell.angle_beta   90.00
_cell.angle_gamma   90.00
#
_symmetry.space_group_name_H-M   'P 1'
#
loop_
_entity.id
_entity.type
_entity.pdbx_description
1 polymer ?
#
loop_
_entity_poly.entity_id
_entity_poly.type
_entity_poly.pdbx_seq_one_letter_code
_entity_poly.pdbx_strand_id
1 'polypeptide(L)'
;MTLNKRYLRNVKENLSFYVAAAVLTVVALLLFYLFYIAGTGIKSYGDQFFIDNKLEDATFTTYVEIPDNEITNIEKKYNVTYEKEHYVNINEDGYKVRVFKRNKKIDLYEVIDGNDISNDDEIVISKGYAESEHVSIGDRLTIKGK
;
A
#
# COMPACT_ATOMS: atom_id res chain seq x y z
N MET A 1 23.68 23.45 53.43
CA MET A 1 22.96 24.52 52.67
C MET A 1 23.83 25.26 51.64
N THR A 2 25.07 24.93 51.49
CA THR A 2 26.04 25.61 50.59
C THR A 2 26.14 24.99 49.18
N LEU A 3 25.85 23.70 49.02
CA LEU A 3 25.92 23.01 47.71
C LEU A 3 24.91 23.56 46.68
N ASN A 4 23.66 23.75 47.06
CA ASN A 4 22.62 24.25 46.15
C ASN A 4 22.92 25.66 45.61
N LYS A 5 23.57 26.53 46.39
CA LYS A 5 23.98 27.86 45.93
C LYS A 5 25.10 27.78 44.88
N ARG A 6 26.01 26.79 44.98
CA ARG A 6 27.07 26.58 43.99
C ARG A 6 26.51 26.08 42.67
N TYR A 7 25.55 25.13 42.66
CA TYR A 7 24.92 24.67 41.46
C TYR A 7 24.16 25.77 40.73
N LEU A 8 23.34 26.53 41.43
CA LEU A 8 22.60 27.65 40.85
C LEU A 8 23.52 28.74 40.28
N ARG A 9 24.65 29.01 40.90
CA ARG A 9 25.62 29.96 40.37
C ARG A 9 26.29 29.42 39.11
N ASN A 10 26.70 28.15 39.09
CA ASN A 10 27.31 27.51 37.92
C ASN A 10 26.36 27.48 36.74
N VAL A 11 25.07 27.17 36.97
CA VAL A 11 24.05 27.20 35.91
C VAL A 11 23.87 28.62 35.36
N LYS A 12 23.85 29.64 36.21
CA LYS A 12 23.73 31.04 35.76
C LYS A 12 24.94 31.51 34.98
N GLU A 13 26.14 31.16 35.39
CA GLU A 13 27.40 31.52 34.74
C GLU A 13 27.55 30.83 33.39
N ASN A 14 26.96 29.63 33.19
CA ASN A 14 27.02 28.84 31.98
C ASN A 14 25.63 28.64 31.31
N LEU A 15 24.72 29.57 31.49
CA LEU A 15 23.33 29.46 31.05
C LEU A 15 23.22 29.15 29.55
N SER A 16 24.03 29.79 28.72
CA SER A 16 24.04 29.58 27.26
C SER A 16 24.36 28.12 26.88
N PHE A 17 25.28 27.48 27.62
CA PHE A 17 25.64 26.09 27.42
C PHE A 17 24.47 25.16 27.77
N TYR A 18 23.82 25.38 28.92
CA TYR A 18 22.68 24.54 29.33
C TYR A 18 21.48 24.73 28.43
N VAL A 19 21.20 25.94 27.97
CA VAL A 19 20.13 26.21 27.01
C VAL A 19 20.43 25.54 25.68
N ALA A 20 21.65 25.65 25.15
CA ALA A 20 22.04 25.00 23.91
C ALA A 20 21.91 23.47 23.99
N ALA A 21 22.37 22.88 25.12
CA ALA A 21 22.24 21.43 25.35
C ALA A 21 20.76 20.99 25.43
N ALA A 22 19.92 21.78 26.12
CA ALA A 22 18.48 21.49 26.20
C ALA A 22 17.80 21.57 24.84
N VAL A 23 18.08 22.60 24.05
CA VAL A 23 17.54 22.75 22.70
C VAL A 23 17.96 21.58 21.81
N LEU A 24 19.22 21.20 21.84
CA LEU A 24 19.77 20.09 21.05
C LEU A 24 19.12 18.75 21.45
N THR A 25 18.89 18.54 22.74
CA THR A 25 18.17 17.36 23.24
C THR A 25 16.73 17.33 22.75
N VAL A 26 16.02 18.45 22.80
CA VAL A 26 14.64 18.56 22.29
C VAL A 26 14.58 18.26 20.80
N VAL A 27 15.49 18.84 20.01
CA VAL A 27 15.55 18.57 18.55
C VAL A 27 15.82 17.09 18.27
N ALA A 28 16.75 16.47 19.00
CA ALA A 28 17.04 15.04 18.84
C ALA A 28 15.83 14.17 19.16
N LEU A 29 15.10 14.47 20.22
CA LEU A 29 13.86 13.75 20.58
C LEU A 29 12.77 13.95 19.55
N LEU A 30 12.58 15.16 19.03
CA LEU A 30 11.60 15.43 17.97
C LEU A 30 11.91 14.63 16.71
N LEU A 31 13.16 14.59 16.26
CA LEU A 31 13.57 13.80 15.11
C LEU A 31 13.32 12.30 15.33
N PHE A 32 13.68 11.80 16.53
CA PHE A 32 13.41 10.41 16.87
C PHE A 32 11.92 10.07 16.80
N TYR A 33 11.06 10.90 17.38
CA TYR A 33 9.62 10.69 17.34
C TYR A 33 9.02 10.80 15.93
N LEU A 34 9.52 11.73 15.11
CA LEU A 34 9.08 11.83 13.71
C LEU A 34 9.38 10.55 12.94
N PHE A 35 10.58 10.01 13.03
CA PHE A 35 10.94 8.75 12.37
C PHE A 35 10.16 7.56 12.94
N TYR A 36 9.94 7.53 14.26
CA TYR A 36 9.18 6.48 14.90
C TYR A 36 7.72 6.46 14.42
N ILE A 37 7.06 7.62 14.41
CA ILE A 37 5.67 7.75 13.94
C ILE A 37 5.56 7.43 12.44
N ALA A 38 6.49 7.92 11.63
CA ALA A 38 6.50 7.61 10.20
C ALA A 38 6.67 6.11 9.95
N GLY A 39 7.61 5.45 10.63
CA GLY A 39 7.85 4.02 10.47
C GLY A 39 6.68 3.15 10.95
N THR A 40 6.09 3.47 12.09
CA THR A 40 4.92 2.73 12.60
C THR A 40 3.68 2.99 11.75
N GLY A 41 3.51 4.20 11.25
CA GLY A 41 2.41 4.56 10.34
C GLY A 41 2.47 3.77 9.04
N ILE A 42 3.60 3.76 8.36
CA ILE A 42 3.79 3.01 7.11
C ILE A 42 3.51 1.51 7.32
N LYS A 43 4.02 0.93 8.41
CA LYS A 43 3.75 -0.47 8.73
C LYS A 43 2.27 -0.73 8.97
N SER A 44 1.62 0.09 9.78
CA SER A 44 0.20 -0.07 10.10
C SER A 44 -0.70 0.05 8.87
N TYR A 45 -0.42 1.02 7.99
CA TYR A 45 -1.13 1.15 6.71
C TYR A 45 -0.88 -0.03 5.78
N GLY A 46 0.36 -0.53 5.72
CA GLY A 46 0.68 -1.72 4.94
C GLY A 46 -0.08 -2.95 5.43
N ASP A 47 0.01 -3.26 6.72
CA ASP A 47 -0.67 -4.40 7.32
C ASP A 47 -2.21 -4.31 7.12
N GLN A 48 -2.79 -3.12 7.28
CA GLN A 48 -4.22 -2.90 7.06
C GLN A 48 -4.61 -3.09 5.58
N PHE A 49 -3.81 -2.57 4.66
CA PHE A 49 -4.03 -2.74 3.22
C PHE A 49 -4.02 -4.21 2.81
N PHE A 50 -3.10 -5.02 3.35
CA PHE A 50 -3.06 -6.46 3.12
C PHE A 50 -4.34 -7.17 3.57
N ILE A 51 -4.86 -6.78 4.74
CA ILE A 51 -6.06 -7.37 5.31
C ILE A 51 -7.31 -6.96 4.53
N ASP A 52 -7.47 -5.67 4.28
CA ASP A 52 -8.68 -5.09 3.66
C ASP A 52 -8.83 -5.55 2.20
N ASN A 53 -7.73 -5.60 1.47
CA ASN A 53 -7.70 -6.03 0.07
C ASN A 53 -7.46 -7.54 -0.10
N LYS A 54 -7.32 -8.28 1.01
CA LYS A 54 -7.11 -9.74 1.00
C LYS A 54 -6.00 -10.14 0.04
N LEU A 55 -4.84 -9.47 0.16
CA LEU A 55 -3.73 -9.74 -0.73
C LEU A 55 -3.29 -11.20 -0.64
N GLU A 56 -2.85 -11.75 -1.77
CA GLU A 56 -2.41 -13.12 -1.87
C GLU A 56 -1.16 -13.40 -1.02
N ASP A 57 -1.14 -14.55 -0.35
CA ASP A 57 0.06 -15.04 0.32
C ASP A 57 1.03 -15.69 -0.69
N ALA A 58 0.50 -16.26 -1.76
CA ALA A 58 1.28 -16.90 -2.81
C ALA A 58 0.47 -17.05 -4.10
N THR A 59 1.16 -16.92 -5.23
CA THR A 59 0.63 -17.22 -6.56
C THR A 59 1.42 -18.33 -7.25
N PHE A 60 0.77 -19.10 -8.08
CA PHE A 60 1.42 -20.10 -8.93
C PHE A 60 0.70 -20.24 -10.26
N THR A 61 1.43 -20.62 -11.27
CA THR A 61 0.88 -20.82 -12.62
C THR A 61 0.88 -22.31 -12.96
N THR A 62 -0.24 -22.81 -13.46
CA THR A 62 -0.37 -24.18 -13.95
C THR A 62 -0.53 -24.21 -15.47
N TYR A 63 0.03 -25.23 -16.11
CA TYR A 63 -0.16 -25.45 -17.57
C TYR A 63 -1.51 -26.08 -17.90
N VAL A 64 -2.15 -26.68 -16.91
CA VAL A 64 -3.45 -27.33 -17.04
C VAL A 64 -4.40 -26.71 -16.04
N GLU A 65 -5.59 -26.42 -16.47
CA GLU A 65 -6.61 -25.85 -15.59
C GLU A 65 -6.98 -26.84 -14.49
N ILE A 66 -6.97 -26.38 -13.24
CA ILE A 66 -7.40 -27.19 -12.09
C ILE A 66 -8.93 -27.15 -12.04
N PRO A 67 -9.60 -28.31 -12.01
CA PRO A 67 -11.05 -28.39 -11.91
C PRO A 67 -11.58 -27.77 -10.60
N ASP A 68 -12.74 -27.14 -10.64
CA ASP A 68 -13.32 -26.45 -9.49
C ASP A 68 -13.59 -27.37 -8.29
N ASN A 69 -13.92 -28.65 -8.55
CA ASN A 69 -14.09 -29.65 -7.51
C ASN A 69 -12.79 -29.95 -6.77
N GLU A 70 -11.65 -29.98 -7.46
CA GLU A 70 -10.33 -30.16 -6.82
C GLU A 70 -9.93 -28.93 -6.01
N ILE A 71 -10.17 -27.72 -6.54
CA ILE A 71 -9.96 -26.47 -5.81
C ILE A 71 -10.76 -26.49 -4.51
N THR A 72 -12.06 -26.81 -4.57
CA THR A 72 -12.92 -26.89 -3.39
C THR A 72 -12.42 -27.91 -2.35
N ASN A 73 -11.89 -29.04 -2.81
CA ASN A 73 -11.32 -30.05 -1.91
C ASN A 73 -10.03 -29.57 -1.23
N ILE A 74 -9.18 -28.86 -1.94
CA ILE A 74 -7.94 -28.27 -1.41
C ILE A 74 -8.28 -27.18 -0.40
N GLU A 75 -9.20 -26.26 -0.73
CA GLU A 75 -9.66 -25.21 0.15
C GLU A 75 -10.12 -25.77 1.51
N LYS A 76 -10.97 -26.82 1.47
CA LYS A 76 -11.45 -27.48 2.70
C LYS A 76 -10.37 -28.22 3.46
N LYS A 77 -9.48 -28.91 2.76
CA LYS A 77 -8.44 -29.77 3.37
C LYS A 77 -7.38 -28.94 4.09
N TYR A 78 -6.99 -27.82 3.51
CA TYR A 78 -5.88 -26.99 3.98
C TYR A 78 -6.32 -25.67 4.60
N ASN A 79 -7.63 -25.41 4.64
CA ASN A 79 -8.22 -24.15 5.13
C ASN A 79 -7.59 -22.92 4.46
N VAL A 80 -7.50 -22.95 3.15
CA VAL A 80 -6.97 -21.88 2.30
C VAL A 80 -8.07 -21.39 1.36
N THR A 81 -7.94 -20.17 0.86
CA THR A 81 -8.84 -19.61 -0.15
C THR A 81 -8.11 -19.55 -1.47
N TYR A 82 -8.75 -20.00 -2.52
CA TYR A 82 -8.23 -19.93 -3.88
C TYR A 82 -9.07 -19.00 -4.75
N GLU A 83 -8.39 -18.29 -5.65
CA GLU A 83 -9.04 -17.58 -6.73
C GLU A 83 -8.26 -17.82 -8.05
N LYS A 84 -8.97 -18.10 -9.12
CA LYS A 84 -8.38 -18.20 -10.45
C LYS A 84 -8.22 -16.81 -11.03
N GLU A 85 -6.99 -16.39 -11.22
CA GLU A 85 -6.70 -15.14 -11.90
C GLU A 85 -6.76 -15.33 -13.41
N HIS A 86 -7.52 -14.46 -14.07
CA HIS A 86 -7.61 -14.41 -15.53
C HIS A 86 -7.17 -13.05 -16.02
N TYR A 87 -6.18 -13.03 -16.89
CA TYR A 87 -5.73 -11.81 -17.52
C TYR A 87 -5.43 -12.00 -19.00
N VAL A 88 -5.48 -10.90 -19.73
CA VAL A 88 -5.09 -10.81 -21.14
C VAL A 88 -4.03 -9.72 -21.27
N ASN A 89 -2.91 -10.05 -21.92
CA ASN A 89 -1.91 -9.05 -22.27
C ASN A 89 -2.20 -8.49 -23.66
N ILE A 90 -2.35 -7.20 -23.75
CA ILE A 90 -2.60 -6.47 -24.99
C ILE A 90 -1.37 -5.63 -25.29
N ASN A 91 -0.85 -5.75 -26.50
CA ASN A 91 0.25 -4.93 -26.98
C ASN A 91 -0.33 -3.87 -27.93
N GLU A 92 -0.30 -2.63 -27.53
CA GLU A 92 -0.78 -1.51 -28.33
C GLU A 92 0.35 -0.46 -28.43
N ASP A 93 0.74 -0.11 -29.64
CA ASP A 93 1.69 0.98 -30.00
C ASP A 93 2.94 1.11 -29.10
N GLY A 94 3.52 -0.03 -28.68
CA GLY A 94 4.69 -0.09 -27.83
C GLY A 94 4.41 -0.17 -26.33
N TYR A 95 3.16 -0.13 -25.91
CA TYR A 95 2.72 -0.32 -24.53
C TYR A 95 2.20 -1.75 -24.32
N LYS A 96 2.49 -2.30 -23.14
CA LYS A 96 1.90 -3.57 -22.71
C LYS A 96 0.86 -3.28 -21.65
N VAL A 97 -0.41 -3.43 -22.03
CA VAL A 97 -1.53 -3.33 -21.11
C VAL A 97 -1.95 -4.73 -20.67
N ARG A 98 -2.08 -4.94 -19.38
CA ARG A 98 -2.63 -6.18 -18.83
C ARG A 98 -4.02 -5.90 -18.29
N VAL A 99 -5.00 -6.60 -18.84
CA VAL A 99 -6.39 -6.50 -18.44
C VAL A 99 -6.73 -7.73 -17.62
N PHE A 100 -7.14 -7.52 -16.37
CA PHE A 100 -7.53 -8.57 -15.44
C PHE A 100 -9.05 -8.69 -15.41
N LYS A 101 -9.53 -9.91 -15.26
CA LYS A 101 -10.89 -10.12 -14.81
C LYS A 101 -10.98 -9.75 -13.33
N ARG A 102 -12.05 -9.09 -12.93
CA ARG A 102 -12.25 -8.70 -11.53
C ARG A 102 -12.20 -9.91 -10.59
N ASN A 103 -11.30 -9.86 -9.63
CA ASN A 103 -11.24 -10.78 -8.52
C ASN A 103 -12.36 -10.49 -7.51
N LYS A 104 -12.81 -11.52 -6.79
CA LYS A 104 -13.90 -11.42 -5.81
C LYS A 104 -13.51 -11.84 -4.41
N LYS A 105 -12.49 -12.66 -4.28
CA LYS A 105 -12.07 -13.26 -3.00
C LYS A 105 -10.70 -12.79 -2.55
N ILE A 106 -9.75 -12.65 -3.46
CA ILE A 106 -8.34 -12.38 -3.21
C ILE A 106 -7.90 -11.23 -4.12
N ASP A 107 -6.91 -10.44 -3.70
CA ASP A 107 -6.36 -9.31 -4.44
C ASP A 107 -7.43 -8.33 -4.93
N LEU A 108 -8.21 -7.87 -3.97
CA LEU A 108 -9.24 -6.89 -4.24
C LEU A 108 -8.59 -5.52 -4.45
N TYR A 109 -9.02 -4.80 -5.47
CA TYR A 109 -8.59 -3.43 -5.68
C TYR A 109 -9.41 -2.44 -4.85
N GLU A 110 -8.81 -1.30 -4.54
CA GLU A 110 -9.50 -0.18 -3.92
C GLU A 110 -9.78 0.89 -4.97
N VAL A 111 -11.02 1.36 -5.03
CA VAL A 111 -11.41 2.50 -5.88
C VAL A 111 -11.10 3.78 -5.14
N ILE A 112 -10.09 4.51 -5.61
CA ILE A 112 -9.65 5.78 -5.00
C ILE A 112 -10.38 7.00 -5.58
N ASP A 113 -10.93 6.87 -6.78
CA ASP A 113 -11.68 7.92 -7.46
C ASP A 113 -12.71 7.31 -8.41
N GLY A 114 -13.90 7.91 -8.53
CA GLY A 114 -14.99 7.40 -9.34
C GLY A 114 -15.86 6.36 -8.62
N ASN A 115 -16.38 5.41 -9.38
CA ASN A 115 -17.25 4.34 -8.90
C ASN A 115 -16.68 2.97 -9.25
N ASP A 116 -17.06 1.96 -8.49
CA ASP A 116 -16.75 0.58 -8.83
C ASP A 116 -17.56 0.10 -10.04
N ILE A 117 -17.08 -0.94 -10.72
CA ILE A 117 -17.70 -1.55 -11.89
C ILE A 117 -19.10 -2.06 -11.55
N SER A 118 -20.11 -1.54 -12.25
CA SER A 118 -21.51 -1.94 -12.13
C SER A 118 -22.04 -2.65 -13.36
N ASN A 119 -21.44 -2.40 -14.53
CA ASN A 119 -21.86 -2.94 -15.83
C ASN A 119 -20.69 -3.61 -16.56
N ASP A 120 -20.99 -4.45 -17.52
CA ASP A 120 -20.00 -5.23 -18.28
C ASP A 120 -19.14 -4.38 -19.24
N ASP A 121 -19.55 -3.16 -19.54
CA ASP A 121 -18.84 -2.20 -20.39
C ASP A 121 -18.00 -1.19 -19.59
N GLU A 122 -17.93 -1.33 -18.29
CA GLU A 122 -17.14 -0.50 -17.41
C GLU A 122 -15.81 -1.17 -17.04
N ILE A 123 -14.78 -0.34 -16.86
CA ILE A 123 -13.46 -0.78 -16.43
C ILE A 123 -12.93 0.14 -15.34
N VAL A 124 -12.09 -0.42 -14.48
CA VAL A 124 -11.24 0.33 -13.54
C VAL A 124 -9.82 0.29 -14.05
N ILE A 125 -9.14 1.42 -14.03
CA ILE A 125 -7.75 1.55 -14.47
C ILE A 125 -6.86 1.98 -13.30
N SER A 126 -5.59 1.64 -13.36
CA SER A 126 -4.65 2.12 -12.34
C SER A 126 -4.45 3.63 -12.46
N LYS A 127 -4.24 4.30 -11.33
CA LYS A 127 -3.95 5.72 -11.27
C LYS A 127 -2.77 6.10 -12.18
N GLY A 128 -1.69 5.31 -12.16
CA GLY A 128 -0.53 5.55 -13.00
C GLY A 128 -0.84 5.50 -14.51
N TYR A 129 -1.71 4.59 -14.94
CA TYR A 129 -2.16 4.53 -16.33
C TYR A 129 -3.02 5.74 -16.70
N ALA A 130 -3.97 6.12 -15.83
CA ALA A 130 -4.81 7.29 -16.04
C ALA A 130 -3.99 8.58 -16.19
N GLU A 131 -2.97 8.76 -15.36
CA GLU A 131 -2.08 9.92 -15.40
C GLU A 131 -1.20 9.93 -16.65
N SER A 132 -0.63 8.78 -17.06
CA SER A 132 0.25 8.70 -18.23
C SER A 132 -0.48 8.90 -19.55
N GLU A 133 -1.69 8.36 -19.67
CA GLU A 133 -2.49 8.44 -20.89
C GLU A 133 -3.51 9.60 -20.89
N HIS A 134 -3.49 10.41 -19.83
CA HIS A 134 -4.42 11.55 -19.64
C HIS A 134 -5.90 11.15 -19.73
N VAL A 135 -6.24 9.99 -19.16
CA VAL A 135 -7.60 9.46 -19.14
C VAL A 135 -8.34 9.95 -17.90
N SER A 136 -9.56 10.43 -18.09
CA SER A 136 -10.45 10.91 -17.04
C SER A 136 -11.62 9.95 -16.81
N ILE A 137 -12.24 10.07 -15.61
CA ILE A 137 -13.44 9.27 -15.30
C ILE A 137 -14.57 9.62 -16.29
N GLY A 138 -15.17 8.57 -16.87
CA GLY A 138 -16.23 8.70 -17.88
C GLY A 138 -15.72 8.70 -19.31
N ASP A 139 -14.42 8.69 -19.53
CA ASP A 139 -13.86 8.55 -20.87
C ASP A 139 -14.07 7.14 -21.40
N ARG A 140 -14.14 7.01 -22.71
CA ARG A 140 -14.24 5.72 -23.39
C ARG A 140 -12.88 5.30 -23.94
N LEU A 141 -12.38 4.18 -23.45
CA LEU A 141 -11.18 3.54 -23.95
C LEU A 141 -11.53 2.49 -25.01
N THR A 142 -10.83 2.53 -26.14
CA THR A 142 -10.91 1.48 -27.15
C THR A 142 -9.61 0.71 -27.16
N ILE A 143 -9.62 -0.50 -26.63
CA ILE A 143 -8.45 -1.37 -26.57
C ILE A 143 -8.52 -2.32 -27.77
N LYS A 144 -7.60 -2.22 -28.71
CA LYS A 144 -7.52 -3.10 -29.87
C LYS A 144 -6.67 -4.31 -29.52
N GLY A 145 -7.34 -5.43 -29.21
CA GLY A 145 -6.67 -6.73 -29.11
C GLY A 145 -6.35 -7.28 -30.51
N LYS A 146 -5.13 -7.79 -30.70
CA LYS A 146 -4.78 -8.64 -31.83
C LYS A 146 -4.95 -10.10 -31.45
#